data_06572ef13cc3f69b8b345d95e941264c
#
_entry.id   06572ef13cc3f69b8b345d95e941264c
#
_cell.length_a   1.000
_cell.length_b   1.000
_cell.length_c   1.000
_cell.angle_alpha   90.00
_cell.angle_beta   90.00
_cell.angle_gamma   90.00
#
_symmetry.space_group_name_H-M   'P 1'
#
loop_
_entity.id
_entity.type
_entity.pdbx_description
1 polymer ?
#
loop_
_entity_poly.entity_id
_entity_poly.type
_entity_poly.pdbx_seq_one_letter_code
_entity_poly.pdbx_strand_id
1 'polypeptide(L)'
;MRYKYLLLILAGLWLGGCSSNDKKEEADTPEVNLYNLAQSRISSRNYTGAAEALFRIERSYPFGVYAEQARADLIYVHYMTGNFDASYAAAEKFIRLYPRNTNIDYAYFMKGMTGYYADDGLFSDFLTLNLAKRDVTGAKKSFADLTEFLIRYPESDYVDEARSRLVFLRNLIASNELDSAEYYLKRGAYVAALNRATYIIKNMPNTS
;
A
#
# COMPACT_ATOMS: atom_id res chain seq x y z
N MET A 1 -38.48 38.48 32.24
CA MET A 1 -37.01 38.45 32.48
C MET A 1 -36.42 37.10 32.95
N ARG A 2 -37.26 36.12 33.27
CA ARG A 2 -36.81 34.81 33.85
C ARG A 2 -36.24 33.82 32.83
N TYR A 3 -36.56 33.94 31.54
CA TYR A 3 -36.09 33.02 30.51
C TYR A 3 -34.67 33.29 29.97
N LYS A 4 -34.13 34.49 30.14
CA LYS A 4 -32.76 34.86 29.74
C LYS A 4 -31.68 34.11 30.53
N TYR A 5 -31.94 33.82 31.78
CA TYR A 5 -31.01 33.09 32.66
C TYR A 5 -31.05 31.57 32.42
N LEU A 6 -32.19 31.04 31.95
CA LEU A 6 -32.33 29.62 31.61
C LEU A 6 -31.51 29.26 30.35
N LEU A 7 -31.47 30.17 29.36
CA LEU A 7 -30.67 29.99 28.14
C LEU A 7 -29.16 30.08 28.40
N LEU A 8 -28.73 30.89 29.36
CA LEU A 8 -27.33 30.99 29.75
C LEU A 8 -26.82 29.77 30.52
N ILE A 9 -27.69 29.10 31.27
CA ILE A 9 -27.35 27.83 31.96
C ILE A 9 -27.25 26.68 30.99
N LEU A 10 -28.10 26.62 29.94
CA LEU A 10 -28.04 25.60 28.92
C LEU A 10 -26.78 25.71 28.02
N ALA A 11 -26.29 26.93 27.76
CA ALA A 11 -25.09 27.19 26.99
C ALA A 11 -23.80 26.81 27.72
N GLY A 12 -23.82 26.84 29.08
CA GLY A 12 -22.65 26.50 29.93
C GLY A 12 -22.36 25.01 30.03
N LEU A 13 -23.33 24.13 29.69
CA LEU A 13 -23.19 22.67 29.78
C LEU A 13 -22.48 22.01 28.57
N TRP A 14 -22.20 22.75 27.51
CA TRP A 14 -21.56 22.24 26.30
C TRP A 14 -20.04 22.40 26.24
N LEU A 15 -19.42 23.02 27.26
CA LEU A 15 -17.97 23.25 27.32
C LEU A 15 -17.22 22.26 28.22
N GLY A 16 -17.90 21.26 28.77
CA GLY A 16 -17.32 20.19 29.59
C GLY A 16 -17.04 18.94 28.74
N GLY A 17 -16.18 19.03 27.73
CA GLY A 17 -15.85 17.90 26.91
C GLY A 17 -14.38 17.80 26.58
N CYS A 18 -13.82 16.62 26.82
CA CYS A 18 -12.52 16.14 26.41
C CYS A 18 -11.31 16.70 27.16
N SER A 19 -11.20 16.28 28.39
CA SER A 19 -9.89 16.15 29.04
C SER A 19 -9.17 14.99 28.34
N SER A 20 -8.25 15.30 27.43
CA SER A 20 -7.35 14.35 26.81
C SER A 20 -6.29 13.92 27.84
N ASN A 21 -6.68 12.98 28.70
CA ASN A 21 -5.78 12.33 29.66
C ASN A 21 -5.00 11.17 29.03
N ASP A 22 -5.28 10.85 27.74
CA ASP A 22 -4.70 9.71 27.02
C ASP A 22 -3.20 9.87 26.69
N LYS A 23 -2.65 11.10 26.77
CA LYS A 23 -1.26 11.32 26.33
C LYS A 23 -0.18 10.94 27.33
N LYS A 24 -0.48 10.79 28.61
CA LYS A 24 0.52 10.44 29.63
C LYS A 24 0.64 8.94 29.92
N GLU A 25 -0.46 8.21 29.82
CA GLU A 25 -0.46 6.76 29.99
C GLU A 25 0.18 6.02 28.80
N GLU A 26 0.20 6.65 27.65
CA GLU A 26 0.77 6.12 26.42
C GLU A 26 2.30 6.02 26.39
N ALA A 27 3.02 6.89 27.13
CA ALA A 27 4.49 6.93 27.09
C ALA A 27 5.15 5.73 27.80
N ASP A 28 4.49 5.15 28.80
CA ASP A 28 5.01 4.09 29.66
C ASP A 28 4.46 2.67 29.36
N THR A 29 3.73 2.52 28.24
CA THR A 29 3.17 1.20 27.89
C THR A 29 4.29 0.27 27.43
N PRO A 30 4.52 -0.90 28.09
CA PRO A 30 5.54 -1.84 27.68
C PRO A 30 5.38 -2.29 26.22
N GLU A 31 6.50 -2.55 25.53
CA GLU A 31 6.53 -2.94 24.11
C GLU A 31 5.59 -4.13 23.84
N VAL A 32 5.60 -5.15 24.70
CA VAL A 32 4.74 -6.33 24.56
C VAL A 32 3.26 -5.99 24.57
N ASN A 33 2.83 -5.03 25.42
CA ASN A 33 1.42 -4.62 25.49
C ASN A 33 1.00 -3.86 24.23
N LEU A 34 1.88 -3.00 23.68
CA LEU A 34 1.65 -2.32 22.42
C LEU A 34 1.54 -3.31 21.26
N TYR A 35 2.41 -4.33 21.24
CA TYR A 35 2.36 -5.35 20.20
C TYR A 35 1.08 -6.19 20.29
N ASN A 36 0.71 -6.65 21.48
CA ASN A 36 -0.54 -7.37 21.70
C ASN A 36 -1.77 -6.54 21.33
N LEU A 37 -1.75 -5.24 21.65
CA LEU A 37 -2.80 -4.31 21.23
C LEU A 37 -2.89 -4.21 19.70
N ALA A 38 -1.76 -4.10 19.01
CA ALA A 38 -1.72 -4.07 17.56
C ALA A 38 -2.29 -5.36 16.96
N GLN A 39 -1.90 -6.53 17.44
CA GLN A 39 -2.40 -7.82 16.97
C GLN A 39 -3.90 -7.98 17.20
N SER A 40 -4.42 -7.56 18.38
CA SER A 40 -5.84 -7.52 18.67
C SER A 40 -6.62 -6.61 17.71
N ARG A 41 -6.05 -5.46 17.36
CA ARG A 41 -6.65 -4.54 16.40
C ARG A 41 -6.60 -5.07 14.97
N ILE A 42 -5.55 -5.76 14.56
CA ILE A 42 -5.46 -6.45 13.26
C ILE A 42 -6.55 -7.53 13.17
N SER A 43 -6.67 -8.39 14.19
CA SER A 43 -7.68 -9.46 14.20
C SER A 43 -9.11 -8.94 14.19
N SER A 44 -9.37 -7.79 14.80
CA SER A 44 -10.66 -7.09 14.75
C SER A 44 -10.85 -6.21 13.51
N ARG A 45 -9.91 -6.22 12.56
CA ARG A 45 -9.87 -5.39 11.33
C ARG A 45 -9.83 -3.88 11.60
N ASN A 46 -9.45 -3.47 12.80
CA ASN A 46 -9.18 -2.06 13.10
C ASN A 46 -7.75 -1.70 12.69
N TYR A 47 -7.51 -1.65 11.37
CA TYR A 47 -6.17 -1.45 10.82
C TYR A 47 -5.59 -0.06 11.13
N THR A 48 -6.42 0.97 11.17
CA THR A 48 -5.96 2.32 11.55
C THR A 48 -5.43 2.34 12.98
N GLY A 49 -6.19 1.77 13.92
CA GLY A 49 -5.74 1.67 15.30
C GLY A 49 -4.52 0.74 15.47
N ALA A 50 -4.41 -0.32 14.63
CA ALA A 50 -3.23 -1.18 14.63
C ALA A 50 -1.98 -0.40 14.19
N ALA A 51 -2.08 0.40 13.12
CA ALA A 51 -0.99 1.24 12.64
C ALA A 51 -0.47 2.18 13.75
N GLU A 52 -1.36 2.81 14.51
CA GLU A 52 -0.99 3.68 15.63
C GLU A 52 -0.16 2.95 16.69
N ALA A 53 -0.59 1.74 17.08
CA ALA A 53 0.14 0.94 18.06
C ALA A 53 1.52 0.48 17.55
N LEU A 54 1.60 0.05 16.28
CA LEU A 54 2.84 -0.35 15.63
C LEU A 54 3.82 0.81 15.47
N PHE A 55 3.34 2.01 15.08
CA PHE A 55 4.17 3.22 15.03
C PHE A 55 4.71 3.62 16.40
N ARG A 56 3.93 3.41 17.46
CA ARG A 56 4.43 3.65 18.82
C ARG A 56 5.57 2.71 19.18
N ILE A 57 5.51 1.43 18.77
CA ILE A 57 6.62 0.49 18.93
C ILE A 57 7.84 1.00 18.16
N GLU A 58 7.67 1.35 16.89
CA GLU A 58 8.78 1.82 16.07
C GLU A 58 9.47 3.07 16.65
N ARG A 59 8.70 3.96 17.25
CA ARG A 59 9.22 5.22 17.83
C ARG A 59 9.82 5.04 19.21
N SER A 60 9.17 4.24 20.09
CA SER A 60 9.56 4.14 21.49
C SER A 60 10.53 2.99 21.76
N TYR A 61 10.47 1.95 20.91
CA TYR A 61 11.28 0.73 21.03
C TYR A 61 11.94 0.34 19.70
N PRO A 62 12.75 1.23 19.09
CA PRO A 62 13.29 1.02 17.72
C PRO A 62 14.18 -0.20 17.58
N PHE A 63 14.73 -0.70 18.70
CA PHE A 63 15.56 -1.90 18.80
C PHE A 63 14.96 -2.96 19.74
N GLY A 64 13.67 -2.85 20.02
CA GLY A 64 12.96 -3.78 20.89
C GLY A 64 12.76 -5.14 20.23
N VAL A 65 12.31 -6.10 21.03
CA VAL A 65 12.08 -7.48 20.59
C VAL A 65 11.03 -7.57 19.49
N TYR A 66 10.03 -6.69 19.52
CA TYR A 66 8.94 -6.66 18.54
C TYR A 66 9.16 -5.63 17.41
N ALA A 67 10.25 -4.86 17.44
CA ALA A 67 10.47 -3.78 16.47
C ALA A 67 10.54 -4.27 15.02
N GLU A 68 11.15 -5.42 14.77
CA GLU A 68 11.27 -6.01 13.45
C GLU A 68 9.89 -6.49 12.95
N GLN A 69 9.17 -7.25 13.78
CA GLN A 69 7.85 -7.74 13.42
C GLN A 69 6.84 -6.60 13.27
N ALA A 70 6.90 -5.59 14.14
CA ALA A 70 6.03 -4.42 14.02
C ALA A 70 6.22 -3.67 12.68
N ARG A 71 7.45 -3.60 12.17
CA ARG A 71 7.72 -3.02 10.84
C ARG A 71 7.20 -3.89 9.71
N ALA A 72 7.26 -5.21 9.83
CA ALA A 72 6.65 -6.12 8.87
C ALA A 72 5.11 -5.97 8.86
N ASP A 73 4.50 -5.93 10.06
CA ASP A 73 3.06 -5.76 10.21
C ASP A 73 2.57 -4.41 9.68
N LEU A 74 3.37 -3.34 9.76
CA LEU A 74 3.06 -2.05 9.18
C LEU A 74 2.88 -2.11 7.65
N ILE A 75 3.62 -2.95 6.94
CA ILE A 75 3.43 -3.17 5.50
C ILE A 75 2.00 -3.63 5.23
N TYR A 76 1.56 -4.67 5.96
CA TYR A 76 0.23 -5.25 5.84
C TYR A 76 -0.87 -4.25 6.22
N VAL A 77 -0.72 -3.60 7.35
CA VAL A 77 -1.73 -2.68 7.88
C VAL A 77 -1.94 -1.49 6.96
N HIS A 78 -0.86 -0.93 6.39
CA HIS A 78 -0.97 0.13 5.39
C HIS A 78 -1.65 -0.34 4.12
N TYR A 79 -1.35 -1.56 3.66
CA TYR A 79 -2.04 -2.16 2.52
C TYR A 79 -3.54 -2.28 2.78
N MET A 80 -3.93 -2.82 3.95
CA MET A 80 -5.32 -3.02 4.33
C MET A 80 -6.12 -1.72 4.56
N THR A 81 -5.44 -0.61 4.85
CA THR A 81 -6.06 0.73 4.94
C THR A 81 -6.13 1.45 3.59
N GLY A 82 -5.65 0.84 2.49
CA GLY A 82 -5.55 1.47 1.18
C GLY A 82 -4.47 2.55 1.09
N ASN A 83 -3.59 2.66 2.10
CA ASN A 83 -2.46 3.57 2.06
C ASN A 83 -1.26 2.90 1.37
N PHE A 84 -1.37 2.73 0.07
CA PHE A 84 -0.43 1.94 -0.72
C PHE A 84 0.96 2.58 -0.77
N ASP A 85 1.06 3.91 -0.82
CA ASP A 85 2.35 4.61 -0.75
C ASP A 85 3.09 4.32 0.55
N ALA A 86 2.38 4.35 1.68
CA ALA A 86 2.98 4.04 2.97
C ALA A 86 3.36 2.55 3.07
N SER A 87 2.54 1.64 2.52
CA SER A 87 2.86 0.22 2.46
C SER A 87 4.11 -0.04 1.61
N TYR A 88 4.21 0.59 0.44
CA TYR A 88 5.41 0.50 -0.41
C TYR A 88 6.66 0.99 0.31
N ALA A 89 6.59 2.18 0.92
CA ALA A 89 7.71 2.77 1.66
C ALA A 89 8.11 1.91 2.89
N ALA A 90 7.12 1.32 3.58
CA ALA A 90 7.37 0.41 4.70
C ALA A 90 8.09 -0.87 4.24
N ALA A 91 7.67 -1.44 3.10
CA ALA A 91 8.32 -2.61 2.51
C ALA A 91 9.78 -2.31 2.11
N GLU A 92 10.04 -1.19 1.42
CA GLU A 92 11.41 -0.77 1.08
C GLU A 92 12.28 -0.55 2.32
N LYS A 93 11.70 0.09 3.35
CA LYS A 93 12.40 0.30 4.63
C LYS A 93 12.73 -1.03 5.30
N PHE A 94 11.79 -1.98 5.33
CA PHE A 94 12.00 -3.30 5.91
C PHE A 94 13.11 -4.06 5.17
N ILE A 95 13.07 -4.12 3.85
CA ILE A 95 14.08 -4.76 2.99
C ILE A 95 15.49 -4.19 3.28
N ARG A 96 15.59 -2.88 3.42
CA ARG A 96 16.88 -2.20 3.67
C ARG A 96 17.41 -2.47 5.08
N LEU A 97 16.52 -2.51 6.09
CA LEU A 97 16.92 -2.67 7.49
C LEU A 97 17.19 -4.13 7.86
N TYR A 98 16.43 -5.05 7.27
CA TYR A 98 16.45 -6.48 7.64
C TYR A 98 16.66 -7.41 6.43
N PRO A 99 17.77 -7.25 5.67
CA PRO A 99 17.99 -8.01 4.44
C PRO A 99 18.18 -9.50 4.63
N ARG A 100 18.33 -9.97 5.89
CA ARG A 100 18.49 -11.38 6.25
C ARG A 100 17.29 -11.92 7.06
N ASN A 101 16.20 -11.17 7.15
CA ASN A 101 15.01 -11.65 7.83
C ASN A 101 14.44 -12.88 7.11
N THR A 102 13.90 -13.83 7.88
CA THR A 102 13.32 -15.08 7.34
C THR A 102 12.12 -14.80 6.43
N ASN A 103 11.36 -13.74 6.71
CA ASN A 103 10.16 -13.34 5.95
C ASN A 103 10.45 -12.15 5.01
N ILE A 104 11.68 -12.04 4.53
CA ILE A 104 12.07 -10.95 3.62
C ILE A 104 11.34 -11.03 2.28
N ASP A 105 11.04 -12.24 1.82
CA ASP A 105 10.25 -12.54 0.63
C ASP A 105 8.86 -11.89 0.68
N TYR A 106 8.19 -11.92 1.85
CA TYR A 106 6.94 -11.20 2.08
C TYR A 106 7.07 -9.70 1.79
N ALA A 107 8.15 -9.06 2.24
CA ALA A 107 8.35 -7.64 2.03
C ALA A 107 8.58 -7.32 0.53
N TYR A 108 9.32 -8.16 -0.21
CA TYR A 108 9.47 -8.02 -1.66
C TYR A 108 8.16 -8.26 -2.41
N PHE A 109 7.39 -9.27 -2.01
CA PHE A 109 6.06 -9.53 -2.56
C PHE A 109 5.13 -8.35 -2.35
N MET A 110 4.99 -7.86 -1.12
CA MET A 110 4.13 -6.72 -0.80
C MET A 110 4.56 -5.42 -1.49
N LYS A 111 5.87 -5.18 -1.63
CA LYS A 111 6.39 -4.07 -2.43
C LYS A 111 5.84 -4.13 -3.85
N GLY A 112 5.89 -5.28 -4.49
CA GLY A 112 5.35 -5.48 -5.82
C GLY A 112 3.83 -5.34 -5.89
N MET A 113 3.11 -5.88 -4.91
CA MET A 113 1.65 -5.79 -4.86
C MET A 113 1.14 -4.36 -4.68
N THR A 114 1.82 -3.57 -3.88
CA THR A 114 1.41 -2.17 -3.59
C THR A 114 1.79 -1.18 -4.69
N GLY A 115 2.84 -1.45 -5.46
CA GLY A 115 3.35 -0.53 -6.47
C GLY A 115 2.33 -0.16 -7.56
N TYR A 116 1.40 -1.05 -7.88
CA TYR A 116 0.32 -0.77 -8.83
C TYR A 116 -0.73 0.19 -8.23
N TYR A 117 -1.13 -0.05 -6.99
CA TYR A 117 -2.17 0.74 -6.34
C TYR A 117 -1.69 2.12 -5.87
N ALA A 118 -0.39 2.31 -5.62
CA ALA A 118 0.18 3.58 -5.19
C ALA A 118 -0.06 4.71 -6.20
N ASP A 119 0.02 4.39 -7.51
CA ASP A 119 -0.21 5.38 -8.57
C ASP A 119 -1.70 5.48 -8.98
N ASP A 120 -2.55 4.54 -8.58
CA ASP A 120 -3.90 4.41 -9.16
C ASP A 120 -4.99 5.18 -8.39
N GLY A 121 -4.71 5.64 -7.16
CA GLY A 121 -5.66 6.38 -6.31
C GLY A 121 -6.92 5.59 -5.94
N LEU A 122 -7.56 5.97 -4.85
CA LEU A 122 -8.72 5.28 -4.22
C LEU A 122 -10.02 5.23 -5.07
N PHE A 123 -10.05 5.84 -6.26
CA PHE A 123 -11.26 5.97 -7.09
C PHE A 123 -11.29 5.11 -8.34
N SER A 124 -10.26 4.29 -8.60
CA SER A 124 -10.17 3.50 -9.83
C SER A 124 -11.25 2.42 -9.94
N ASP A 125 -11.65 1.83 -8.82
CA ASP A 125 -12.64 0.75 -8.79
C ASP A 125 -14.09 1.22 -9.00
N PHE A 126 -14.35 2.51 -8.83
CA PHE A 126 -15.72 3.06 -8.91
C PHE A 126 -16.12 3.59 -10.31
N LEU A 127 -15.14 3.83 -11.17
CA LEU A 127 -15.37 4.31 -12.52
C LEU A 127 -15.01 3.19 -13.51
N THR A 128 -15.96 2.79 -14.33
CA THR A 128 -15.77 1.89 -15.49
C THR A 128 -14.89 2.57 -16.56
N LEU A 129 -13.72 3.05 -16.16
CA LEU A 129 -12.76 3.69 -17.04
C LEU A 129 -11.91 2.61 -17.70
N ASN A 130 -11.65 2.80 -18.98
CA ASN A 130 -10.76 1.95 -19.74
C ASN A 130 -9.33 2.09 -19.16
N LEU A 131 -8.92 1.14 -18.29
CA LEU A 131 -7.62 1.12 -17.60
C LEU A 131 -6.44 1.26 -18.57
N ALA A 132 -6.60 0.77 -19.80
CA ALA A 132 -5.57 0.86 -20.84
C ALA A 132 -5.29 2.30 -21.30
N LYS A 133 -6.19 3.24 -21.07
CA LYS A 133 -6.00 4.66 -21.44
C LYS A 133 -5.41 5.53 -20.33
N ARG A 134 -5.13 4.94 -19.18
CA ARG A 134 -4.54 5.65 -18.03
C ARG A 134 -3.02 5.54 -18.03
N ASP A 135 -2.42 6.28 -17.13
CA ASP A 135 -0.98 6.11 -16.84
C ASP A 135 -0.73 4.71 -16.27
N VAL A 136 0.20 3.99 -16.87
CA VAL A 136 0.59 2.63 -16.47
C VAL A 136 1.96 2.61 -15.78
N THR A 137 2.43 3.74 -15.28
CA THR A 137 3.73 3.85 -14.60
C THR A 137 3.75 2.96 -13.36
N GLY A 138 2.72 2.98 -12.54
CA GLY A 138 2.58 2.09 -11.38
C GLY A 138 2.50 0.62 -11.77
N ALA A 139 1.78 0.29 -12.86
CA ALA A 139 1.74 -1.06 -13.38
C ALA A 139 3.12 -1.57 -13.82
N LYS A 140 3.91 -0.72 -14.49
CA LYS A 140 5.29 -1.06 -14.90
C LYS A 140 6.22 -1.24 -13.69
N LYS A 141 6.08 -0.39 -12.66
CA LYS A 141 6.82 -0.51 -11.41
C LYS A 141 6.49 -1.80 -10.67
N SER A 142 5.20 -2.10 -10.48
CA SER A 142 4.73 -3.34 -9.88
C SER A 142 5.21 -4.58 -10.65
N PHE A 143 5.15 -4.53 -11.98
CA PHE A 143 5.65 -5.62 -12.84
C PHE A 143 7.15 -5.88 -12.62
N ALA A 144 7.97 -4.83 -12.53
CA ALA A 144 9.39 -4.95 -12.27
C ALA A 144 9.67 -5.52 -10.86
N ASP A 145 9.00 -4.99 -9.82
CA ASP A 145 9.16 -5.42 -8.44
C ASP A 145 8.72 -6.89 -8.23
N LEU A 146 7.59 -7.31 -8.81
CA LEU A 146 7.14 -8.72 -8.74
C LEU A 146 8.04 -9.65 -9.55
N THR A 147 8.62 -9.17 -10.65
CA THR A 147 9.62 -9.96 -11.42
C THR A 147 10.88 -10.14 -10.58
N GLU A 148 11.37 -9.10 -9.91
CA GLU A 148 12.49 -9.20 -8.98
C GLU A 148 12.20 -10.19 -7.85
N PHE A 149 10.98 -10.14 -7.28
CA PHE A 149 10.54 -11.08 -6.25
C PHE A 149 10.63 -12.53 -6.72
N LEU A 150 10.09 -12.86 -7.89
CA LEU A 150 10.10 -14.24 -8.41
C LEU A 150 11.52 -14.76 -8.72
N ILE A 151 12.42 -13.86 -9.12
CA ILE A 151 13.85 -14.23 -9.37
C ILE A 151 14.56 -14.52 -8.05
N ARG A 152 14.31 -13.71 -7.02
CA ARG A 152 15.02 -13.84 -5.72
C ARG A 152 14.47 -14.94 -4.83
N TYR A 153 13.14 -15.18 -4.89
CA TYR A 153 12.42 -16.05 -3.97
C TYR A 153 11.50 -17.03 -4.71
N PRO A 154 12.06 -17.91 -5.59
CA PRO A 154 11.26 -18.81 -6.44
C PRO A 154 10.47 -19.87 -5.65
N GLU A 155 10.86 -20.12 -4.38
CA GLU A 155 10.22 -21.10 -3.49
C GLU A 155 9.31 -20.45 -2.43
N SER A 156 9.04 -19.15 -2.53
CA SER A 156 8.16 -18.44 -1.61
C SER A 156 6.70 -18.87 -1.77
N ASP A 157 5.95 -18.90 -0.69
CA ASP A 157 4.52 -19.21 -0.67
C ASP A 157 3.67 -18.19 -1.49
N TYR A 158 4.23 -17.01 -1.79
CA TYR A 158 3.55 -15.96 -2.56
C TYR A 158 3.77 -16.03 -4.08
N VAL A 159 4.50 -17.04 -4.55
CA VAL A 159 4.90 -17.15 -5.99
C VAL A 159 3.69 -17.23 -6.91
N ASP A 160 2.68 -18.04 -6.59
CA ASP A 160 1.52 -18.22 -7.47
C ASP A 160 0.65 -16.96 -7.56
N GLU A 161 0.50 -16.23 -6.47
CA GLU A 161 -0.20 -14.95 -6.45
C GLU A 161 0.56 -13.89 -7.26
N ALA A 162 1.89 -13.82 -7.08
CA ALA A 162 2.74 -12.92 -7.85
C ALA A 162 2.68 -13.19 -9.35
N ARG A 163 2.70 -14.49 -9.77
CA ARG A 163 2.55 -14.88 -11.18
C ARG A 163 1.20 -14.45 -11.75
N SER A 164 0.12 -14.67 -11.00
CA SER A 164 -1.22 -14.25 -11.42
C SER A 164 -1.29 -12.73 -11.61
N ARG A 165 -0.70 -11.98 -10.71
CA ARG A 165 -0.62 -10.52 -10.81
C ARG A 165 0.23 -10.07 -11.99
N LEU A 166 1.34 -10.73 -12.27
CA LEU A 166 2.19 -10.43 -13.43
C LEU A 166 1.48 -10.63 -14.75
N VAL A 167 0.63 -11.67 -14.87
CA VAL A 167 -0.20 -11.88 -16.09
C VAL A 167 -1.14 -10.69 -16.29
N PHE A 168 -1.84 -10.27 -15.24
CA PHE A 168 -2.72 -9.11 -15.30
C PHE A 168 -1.98 -7.83 -15.70
N LEU A 169 -0.87 -7.53 -15.03
CA LEU A 169 -0.08 -6.31 -15.28
C LEU A 169 0.49 -6.30 -16.70
N ARG A 170 0.97 -7.44 -17.20
CA ARG A 170 1.48 -7.59 -18.55
C ARG A 170 0.40 -7.27 -19.59
N ASN A 171 -0.81 -7.82 -19.45
CA ASN A 171 -1.92 -7.55 -20.34
C ASN A 171 -2.34 -6.07 -20.29
N LEU A 172 -2.36 -5.48 -19.11
CA LEU A 172 -2.67 -4.05 -18.93
C LEU A 172 -1.65 -3.14 -19.64
N ILE A 173 -0.35 -3.40 -19.44
CA ILE A 173 0.73 -2.63 -20.08
C ILE A 173 0.67 -2.81 -21.62
N ALA A 174 0.49 -4.03 -22.09
CA ALA A 174 0.39 -4.30 -23.53
C ALA A 174 -0.82 -3.60 -24.16
N SER A 175 -1.98 -3.61 -23.51
CA SER A 175 -3.18 -2.90 -23.98
C SER A 175 -2.96 -1.38 -24.05
N ASN A 176 -2.28 -0.78 -23.06
CA ASN A 176 -1.95 0.64 -23.07
C ASN A 176 -0.99 0.99 -24.23
N GLU A 177 0.01 0.16 -24.47
CA GLU A 177 0.95 0.37 -25.60
C GLU A 177 0.25 0.18 -26.96
N LEU A 178 -0.73 -0.75 -27.05
CA LEU A 178 -1.55 -0.95 -28.25
C LEU A 178 -2.43 0.27 -28.54
N ASP A 179 -3.16 0.79 -27.56
CA ASP A 179 -3.96 2.01 -27.68
C ASP A 179 -3.09 3.19 -28.15
N SER A 180 -1.87 3.29 -27.63
CA SER A 180 -0.90 4.29 -28.04
C SER A 180 -0.44 4.10 -29.49
N ALA A 181 -0.17 2.85 -29.92
CA ALA A 181 0.21 2.54 -31.30
C ALA A 181 -0.91 2.91 -32.29
N GLU A 182 -2.16 2.55 -31.98
CA GLU A 182 -3.33 2.91 -32.80
C GLU A 182 -3.53 4.42 -32.90
N TYR A 183 -3.36 5.15 -31.80
CA TYR A 183 -3.42 6.62 -31.81
C TYR A 183 -2.38 7.21 -32.76
N TYR A 184 -1.14 6.73 -32.74
CA TYR A 184 -0.09 7.20 -33.66
C TYR A 184 -0.36 6.81 -35.10
N LEU A 185 -0.89 5.62 -35.37
CA LEU A 185 -1.29 5.20 -36.72
C LEU A 185 -2.34 6.12 -37.30
N LYS A 186 -3.40 6.45 -36.56
CA LYS A 186 -4.47 7.36 -37.00
C LYS A 186 -3.97 8.77 -37.34
N ARG A 187 -2.81 9.16 -36.80
CA ARG A 187 -2.16 10.45 -37.04
C ARG A 187 -1.03 10.40 -38.09
N GLY A 188 -0.79 9.25 -38.71
CA GLY A 188 0.26 9.09 -39.69
C GLY A 188 1.69 9.05 -39.10
N ALA A 189 1.83 8.94 -37.78
CA ALA A 189 3.11 8.86 -37.09
C ALA A 189 3.62 7.40 -37.04
N TYR A 190 3.92 6.83 -38.20
CA TYR A 190 4.19 5.40 -38.37
C TYR A 190 5.38 4.90 -37.58
N VAL A 191 6.45 5.69 -37.45
CA VAL A 191 7.64 5.30 -36.68
C VAL A 191 7.30 5.19 -35.18
N ALA A 192 6.49 6.10 -34.63
CA ALA A 192 6.05 6.04 -33.26
C ALA A 192 5.15 4.81 -33.00
N ALA A 193 4.22 4.54 -33.92
CA ALA A 193 3.37 3.34 -33.86
C ALA A 193 4.21 2.06 -33.90
N LEU A 194 5.18 1.96 -34.82
CA LEU A 194 6.08 0.83 -34.93
C LEU A 194 6.87 0.58 -33.64
N ASN A 195 7.39 1.65 -33.00
CA ASN A 195 8.13 1.53 -31.76
C ASN A 195 7.28 0.95 -30.63
N ARG A 196 5.99 1.37 -30.51
CA ARG A 196 5.04 0.84 -29.52
C ARG A 196 4.72 -0.63 -29.78
N ALA A 197 4.39 -1.00 -31.02
CA ALA A 197 4.15 -2.39 -31.38
C ALA A 197 5.39 -3.28 -31.13
N THR A 198 6.58 -2.81 -31.47
CA THR A 198 7.84 -3.51 -31.22
C THR A 198 8.09 -3.70 -29.73
N TYR A 199 7.74 -2.73 -28.90
CA TYR A 199 7.85 -2.85 -27.44
C TYR A 199 6.99 -4.00 -26.92
N ILE A 200 5.73 -4.12 -27.35
CA ILE A 200 4.84 -5.21 -26.96
C ILE A 200 5.44 -6.56 -27.35
N ILE A 201 5.84 -6.73 -28.61
CA ILE A 201 6.38 -8.00 -29.11
C ILE A 201 7.63 -8.44 -28.35
N LYS A 202 8.50 -7.51 -28.00
CA LYS A 202 9.77 -7.80 -27.33
C LYS A 202 9.65 -8.01 -25.82
N ASN A 203 8.81 -7.22 -25.16
CA ASN A 203 8.78 -7.17 -23.70
C ASN A 203 7.54 -7.78 -23.06
N MET A 204 6.46 -7.98 -23.85
CA MET A 204 5.18 -8.46 -23.37
C MET A 204 4.71 -9.71 -24.18
N PRO A 205 5.54 -10.76 -24.30
CA PRO A 205 5.13 -11.97 -25.03
C PRO A 205 3.96 -12.66 -24.32
N ASN A 206 3.15 -13.39 -25.07
CA ASN A 206 1.98 -14.16 -24.58
C ASN A 206 0.90 -13.28 -23.91
N THR A 207 0.67 -12.07 -24.41
CA THR A 207 -0.50 -11.25 -24.10
C THR A 207 -1.69 -11.69 -24.94
N SER A 208 -2.88 -11.68 -24.35
CA SER A 208 -4.16 -11.99 -25.01
C SER A 208 -4.83 -10.73 -25.54
#